data_fbd3f58978291c23f8bb61fcd0e92937
#
_entry.id   fbd3f58978291c23f8bb61fcd0e92937
#
_cell.length_a   1.000
_cell.length_b   1.000
_cell.length_c   1.000
_cell.angle_alpha   90.00
_cell.angle_beta   90.00
_cell.angle_gamma   90.00
#
_symmetry.space_group_name_H-M   'P 1'
#
loop_
_entity.id
_entity.type
_entity.pdbx_description
1 polymer ?
#
loop_
_entity_poly.entity_id
_entity_poly.type
_entity_poly.pdbx_seq_one_letter_code
_entity_poly.pdbx_strand_id
1 'polypeptide(L)'
;QMIIRGDAFQNRQINIFGHSHRSITCYYVNPVEGHVPAFCLQPGKKLPNHTQAAWQRYSASPETSIPVIGSFDRYLPMMMAYEWMVSGNYYDKTRYAVVQTYFWGCLAGYEREWDVLEDTMKKLEWAIGDGRVLSLFHEMQNAVENGLNEYESGGGNSLPDWNGRKQNMVLKDGHYELTLDLSSCEKLKDANWQFPDKNWSFTQGPGENEITFLYTGEEPSGRISAGNIEGLEERYYAYIFQPAEIFQMQMGWLDMQRPQAEVWFETGKGSVQGGQMQPLERFR
;
A
#
# COMPACT_ATOMS: atom_id res chain seq x y z
N GLN A 1 16.50 14.70 -10.06
CA GLN A 1 16.30 16.03 -10.64
C GLN A 1 14.87 16.47 -10.39
N MET A 2 14.67 17.72 -10.00
CA MET A 2 13.35 18.30 -9.74
C MET A 2 12.95 19.18 -10.92
N ILE A 3 11.72 19.04 -11.38
CA ILE A 3 11.18 19.80 -12.50
C ILE A 3 9.90 20.52 -12.06
N ILE A 4 9.79 21.79 -12.45
CA ILE A 4 8.60 22.61 -12.25
C ILE A 4 7.83 22.64 -13.56
N ARG A 5 6.52 22.32 -13.51
CA ARG A 5 5.62 22.36 -14.66
C ARG A 5 4.57 23.47 -14.58
N GLY A 6 4.93 24.58 -13.95
CA GLY A 6 4.07 25.74 -13.81
C GLY A 6 3.17 25.66 -12.58
N ASP A 7 2.26 26.61 -12.50
CA ASP A 7 1.33 26.80 -11.39
C ASP A 7 -0.09 26.38 -11.76
N ALA A 8 -0.82 25.81 -10.80
CA ALA A 8 -2.22 25.45 -10.98
C ALA A 8 -3.13 26.68 -11.00
N PHE A 9 -2.75 27.73 -10.28
CA PHE A 9 -3.42 29.02 -10.35
C PHE A 9 -2.44 30.16 -10.08
N GLN A 10 -2.82 31.38 -10.51
CA GLN A 10 -2.09 32.62 -10.31
C GLN A 10 -3.09 33.77 -10.12
N ASN A 11 -2.62 34.89 -9.57
CA ASN A 11 -3.39 36.14 -9.45
C ASN A 11 -4.64 36.10 -8.54
N ARG A 12 -4.78 35.03 -7.77
CA ARG A 12 -5.79 34.88 -6.72
C ARG A 12 -5.14 34.39 -5.45
N GLN A 13 -5.69 34.79 -4.32
CA GLN A 13 -5.16 34.40 -3.01
C GLN A 13 -6.23 33.67 -2.24
N ILE A 14 -5.89 32.49 -1.73
CA ILE A 14 -6.78 31.68 -0.89
C ILE A 14 -6.04 31.21 0.36
N ASN A 15 -6.80 31.00 1.43
CA ASN A 15 -6.28 30.35 2.62
C ASN A 15 -6.52 28.83 2.50
N ILE A 16 -5.44 28.06 2.69
CA ILE A 16 -5.49 26.61 2.72
C ILE A 16 -4.94 26.16 4.08
N PHE A 17 -5.81 25.71 4.96
CA PHE A 17 -5.49 25.22 6.31
C PHE A 17 -4.54 26.16 7.09
N GLY A 18 -4.88 27.45 7.15
CA GLY A 18 -4.13 28.45 7.91
C GLY A 18 -2.97 29.10 7.17
N HIS A 19 -2.69 28.70 5.95
CA HIS A 19 -1.63 29.28 5.11
C HIS A 19 -2.20 29.98 3.89
N SER A 20 -1.74 31.20 3.65
CA SER A 20 -2.15 31.97 2.48
C SER A 20 -1.35 31.54 1.25
N HIS A 21 -2.04 31.22 0.17
CA HIS A 21 -1.44 30.78 -1.10
C HIS A 21 -1.89 31.69 -2.24
N ARG A 22 -0.93 32.13 -3.05
CA ARG A 22 -1.15 32.85 -4.31
C ARG A 22 -0.96 31.96 -5.53
N SER A 23 -0.45 30.76 -5.32
CA SER A 23 -0.23 29.74 -6.35
C SER A 23 -0.08 28.37 -5.71
N ILE A 24 -0.27 27.32 -6.50
CA ILE A 24 0.20 25.99 -6.23
C ILE A 24 1.11 25.59 -7.37
N THR A 25 2.38 25.46 -7.08
CA THR A 25 3.39 25.09 -8.06
C THR A 25 3.48 23.57 -8.19
N CYS A 26 3.42 23.08 -9.42
CA CYS A 26 3.43 21.65 -9.71
C CYS A 26 4.88 21.14 -9.87
N TYR A 27 5.31 20.28 -8.95
CA TYR A 27 6.63 19.68 -8.92
C TYR A 27 6.62 18.23 -9.36
N TYR A 28 7.67 17.88 -10.09
CA TYR A 28 7.90 16.51 -10.54
C TYR A 28 9.36 16.14 -10.30
N VAL A 29 9.58 14.90 -9.92
CA VAL A 29 10.91 14.38 -9.64
C VAL A 29 11.18 13.17 -10.51
N ASN A 30 12.44 12.95 -10.81
CA ASN A 30 12.91 11.79 -11.55
C ASN A 30 13.81 10.93 -10.64
N PRO A 31 13.25 10.02 -9.85
CA PRO A 31 14.04 9.18 -8.97
C PRO A 31 14.70 8.00 -9.68
N VAL A 32 14.11 7.47 -10.73
CA VAL A 32 14.63 6.32 -11.49
C VAL A 32 14.51 6.60 -12.99
N GLU A 33 13.33 6.42 -13.56
CA GLU A 33 13.00 6.76 -14.95
C GLU A 33 11.63 7.44 -14.98
N GLY A 34 11.48 8.45 -15.82
CA GLY A 34 10.28 9.25 -15.89
C GLY A 34 10.16 10.29 -14.77
N HIS A 35 9.12 11.09 -14.84
CA HIS A 35 8.85 12.13 -13.85
C HIS A 35 7.57 11.77 -13.09
N VAL A 36 7.66 11.75 -11.77
CA VAL A 36 6.53 11.50 -10.88
C VAL A 36 6.24 12.74 -10.02
N PRO A 37 4.98 12.98 -9.62
CA PRO A 37 4.64 14.12 -8.81
C PRO A 37 5.34 14.07 -7.45
N ALA A 38 5.76 15.24 -6.97
CA ALA A 38 6.22 15.44 -5.61
C ALA A 38 5.42 16.57 -4.98
N PHE A 39 5.08 16.41 -3.71
CA PHE A 39 4.19 17.31 -3.00
C PHE A 39 4.90 18.00 -1.83
N CYS A 40 4.56 19.26 -1.60
CA CYS A 40 5.06 20.04 -0.49
C CYS A 40 4.46 19.52 0.83
N LEU A 41 5.31 19.25 1.80
CA LEU A 41 4.91 18.84 3.15
C LEU A 41 4.97 19.97 4.17
N GLN A 42 5.53 21.11 3.82
CA GLN A 42 5.67 22.28 4.70
C GLN A 42 5.17 23.55 4.04
N PRO A 43 3.86 23.77 4.00
CA PRO A 43 3.31 24.98 3.41
C PRO A 43 3.85 26.23 4.13
N GLY A 44 4.04 27.31 3.37
CA GLY A 44 4.58 28.57 3.89
C GLY A 44 6.10 28.66 3.92
N LYS A 45 6.83 27.59 3.62
CA LYS A 45 8.29 27.62 3.50
C LYS A 45 8.73 27.81 2.05
N LYS A 46 9.90 28.43 1.88
CA LYS A 46 10.47 28.66 0.55
C LYS A 46 10.93 27.36 -0.08
N LEU A 47 10.75 27.27 -1.39
CA LEU A 47 11.29 26.18 -2.18
C LEU A 47 12.81 26.16 -2.18
N PRO A 48 13.40 24.98 -2.07
CA PRO A 48 14.85 24.86 -2.26
C PRO A 48 15.22 25.14 -3.73
N ASN A 49 16.22 25.97 -3.91
CA ASN A 49 16.65 26.37 -5.26
C ASN A 49 17.47 25.32 -5.99
N HIS A 50 17.78 24.16 -5.46
CA HIS A 50 18.49 23.07 -6.15
C HIS A 50 18.60 21.78 -5.34
N THR A 51 18.69 20.78 -5.97
CA THR A 51 19.05 19.39 -6.17
C THR A 51 20.15 18.78 -5.28
N GLN A 52 20.66 19.43 -4.26
CA GLN A 52 21.79 18.92 -3.47
C GLN A 52 21.38 18.07 -2.25
N ALA A 53 20.10 17.98 -1.96
CA ALA A 53 19.63 17.12 -0.88
C ALA A 53 19.21 15.75 -1.43
N ALA A 54 19.46 14.72 -0.65
CA ALA A 54 19.11 13.35 -1.02
C ALA A 54 17.65 13.04 -0.65
N TRP A 55 17.03 12.20 -1.44
CA TRP A 55 15.76 11.56 -1.09
C TRP A 55 16.03 10.46 -0.06
N GLN A 56 15.30 10.48 1.05
CA GLN A 56 15.33 9.41 2.03
C GLN A 56 14.06 8.57 1.90
N ARG A 57 14.23 7.26 1.93
CA ARG A 57 13.16 6.28 1.85
C ARG A 57 12.75 5.82 3.24
N TYR A 58 11.48 5.95 3.54
CA TYR A 58 10.88 5.46 4.78
C TYR A 58 9.89 4.35 4.48
N SER A 59 10.05 3.22 5.16
CA SER A 59 9.04 2.15 5.12
C SER A 59 7.82 2.59 5.92
N ALA A 60 6.67 2.52 5.28
CA ALA A 60 5.40 2.87 5.90
C ALA A 60 4.83 1.65 6.62
N SER A 61 4.90 1.65 7.93
CA SER A 61 4.32 0.65 8.81
C SER A 61 3.72 1.31 10.06
N PRO A 62 2.84 0.63 10.80
CA PRO A 62 2.27 1.18 12.03
C PRO A 62 3.29 1.64 13.07
N GLU A 63 4.50 1.05 13.05
CA GLU A 63 5.58 1.36 13.98
C GLU A 63 6.47 2.51 13.51
N THR A 64 6.34 2.94 12.25
CA THR A 64 7.22 3.96 11.66
C THR A 64 6.59 5.33 11.76
N SER A 65 7.36 6.31 12.26
CA SER A 65 7.03 7.73 12.17
C SER A 65 7.83 8.36 11.05
N ILE A 66 7.14 9.03 10.13
CA ILE A 66 7.78 9.74 9.02
C ILE A 66 7.95 11.21 9.40
N PRO A 67 9.15 11.80 9.26
CA PRO A 67 9.38 13.21 9.58
C PRO A 67 8.36 14.14 8.94
N VAL A 68 7.85 15.10 9.71
CA VAL A 68 6.82 16.10 9.31
C VAL A 68 5.42 15.51 9.12
N ILE A 69 5.28 14.30 8.62
CA ILE A 69 3.98 13.64 8.43
C ILE A 69 3.48 13.05 9.76
N GLY A 70 4.32 12.31 10.46
CA GLY A 70 3.99 11.69 11.73
C GLY A 70 3.59 10.21 11.62
N SER A 71 2.48 9.84 12.27
CA SER A 71 2.05 8.45 12.40
C SER A 71 1.45 7.86 11.12
N PHE A 72 1.38 6.54 11.10
CA PHE A 72 0.82 5.76 9.99
C PHE A 72 -0.62 6.16 9.64
N ASP A 73 -1.45 6.44 10.63
CA ASP A 73 -2.85 6.86 10.41
C ASP A 73 -2.96 8.14 9.58
N ARG A 74 -1.93 8.96 9.59
CA ARG A 74 -1.89 10.20 8.83
C ARG A 74 -1.35 10.00 7.42
N TYR A 75 -0.26 9.26 7.25
CA TYR A 75 0.33 9.12 5.93
C TYR A 75 -0.29 8.01 5.07
N LEU A 76 -0.99 7.04 5.66
CA LEU A 76 -1.69 6.02 4.88
C LEU A 76 -2.75 6.63 3.93
N PRO A 77 -3.63 7.54 4.38
CA PRO A 77 -4.53 8.26 3.47
C PRO A 77 -3.78 9.05 2.39
N MET A 78 -2.65 9.66 2.73
CA MET A 78 -1.81 10.38 1.76
C MET A 78 -1.27 9.43 0.68
N MET A 79 -0.85 8.23 1.04
CA MET A 79 -0.42 7.21 0.07
C MET A 79 -1.55 6.77 -0.85
N MET A 80 -2.76 6.58 -0.31
CA MET A 80 -3.94 6.24 -1.12
C MET A 80 -4.26 7.34 -2.13
N ALA A 81 -4.18 8.60 -1.71
CA ALA A 81 -4.37 9.74 -2.60
C ALA A 81 -3.27 9.84 -3.65
N TYR A 82 -2.02 9.56 -3.28
CA TYR A 82 -0.91 9.52 -4.22
C TYR A 82 -1.08 8.42 -5.27
N GLU A 83 -1.49 7.24 -4.88
CA GLU A 83 -1.79 6.14 -5.80
C GLU A 83 -2.90 6.52 -6.78
N TRP A 84 -3.97 7.17 -6.31
CA TRP A 84 -5.00 7.71 -7.19
C TRP A 84 -4.42 8.74 -8.15
N MET A 85 -3.55 9.65 -7.68
CA MET A 85 -2.92 10.67 -8.51
C MET A 85 -2.19 10.05 -9.69
N VAL A 86 -1.35 9.04 -9.45
CA VAL A 86 -0.52 8.41 -10.50
C VAL A 86 -1.29 7.41 -11.36
N SER A 87 -2.47 6.98 -10.94
CA SER A 87 -3.35 6.10 -11.74
C SER A 87 -3.99 6.79 -12.93
N GLY A 88 -3.96 8.13 -12.98
CA GLY A 88 -4.54 8.93 -14.04
C GLY A 88 -3.53 9.90 -14.63
N ASN A 89 -4.03 10.97 -15.27
CA ASN A 89 -3.16 12.01 -15.82
C ASN A 89 -2.57 12.90 -14.73
N TYR A 90 -1.45 12.49 -14.18
CA TYR A 90 -0.77 13.24 -13.11
C TYR A 90 -0.02 14.50 -13.60
N TYR A 91 -0.02 14.78 -14.89
CA TYR A 91 0.42 16.09 -15.44
C TYR A 91 -0.69 17.12 -15.47
N ASP A 92 -1.93 16.74 -15.20
CA ASP A 92 -3.05 17.66 -15.04
C ASP A 92 -2.84 18.51 -13.78
N LYS A 93 -2.71 19.82 -13.97
CA LYS A 93 -2.45 20.77 -12.88
C LYS A 93 -3.60 20.85 -11.88
N THR A 94 -4.82 20.70 -12.32
CA THR A 94 -6.00 20.70 -11.43
C THR A 94 -5.99 19.45 -10.55
N ARG A 95 -5.72 18.29 -11.12
CA ARG A 95 -5.56 17.03 -10.38
C ARG A 95 -4.42 17.13 -9.36
N TYR A 96 -3.28 17.69 -9.76
CA TYR A 96 -2.14 17.94 -8.87
C TYR A 96 -2.54 18.83 -7.69
N ALA A 97 -3.23 19.95 -7.95
CA ALA A 97 -3.64 20.90 -6.92
C ALA A 97 -4.62 20.28 -5.92
N VAL A 98 -5.53 19.43 -6.37
CA VAL A 98 -6.46 18.68 -5.50
C VAL A 98 -5.68 17.79 -4.54
N VAL A 99 -4.74 17.00 -5.03
CA VAL A 99 -3.93 16.11 -4.18
C VAL A 99 -3.01 16.90 -3.25
N GLN A 100 -2.37 17.96 -3.73
CA GLN A 100 -1.55 18.83 -2.88
C GLN A 100 -2.36 19.45 -1.75
N THR A 101 -3.54 19.93 -2.03
CA THR A 101 -4.45 20.51 -1.02
C THR A 101 -4.87 19.45 -0.01
N TYR A 102 -5.19 18.25 -0.47
CA TYR A 102 -5.48 17.11 0.41
C TYR A 102 -4.29 16.77 1.33
N PHE A 103 -3.07 16.75 0.81
CA PHE A 103 -1.88 16.52 1.62
C PHE A 103 -1.74 17.53 2.74
N TRP A 104 -1.94 18.81 2.45
CA TRP A 104 -1.93 19.84 3.49
C TRP A 104 -3.06 19.66 4.49
N GLY A 105 -4.21 19.18 4.07
CA GLY A 105 -5.31 18.80 4.95
C GLY A 105 -4.94 17.65 5.89
N CYS A 106 -4.29 16.61 5.37
CA CYS A 106 -3.78 15.49 6.18
C CYS A 106 -2.76 15.97 7.23
N LEU A 107 -1.83 16.82 6.83
CA LEU A 107 -0.83 17.40 7.73
C LEU A 107 -1.44 18.26 8.83
N ALA A 108 -2.59 18.87 8.56
CA ALA A 108 -3.37 19.63 9.53
C ALA A 108 -4.32 18.77 10.39
N GLY A 109 -4.36 17.46 10.17
CA GLY A 109 -5.21 16.51 10.93
C GLY A 109 -6.61 16.30 10.37
N TYR A 110 -6.87 16.70 9.15
CA TYR A 110 -8.19 16.60 8.49
C TYR A 110 -8.29 15.43 7.49
N GLU A 111 -7.48 14.40 7.60
CA GLU A 111 -7.35 13.30 6.64
C GLU A 111 -8.66 12.57 6.33
N ARG A 112 -9.64 12.57 7.25
CA ARG A 112 -10.98 11.98 7.09
C ARG A 112 -12.11 12.98 7.32
N GLU A 113 -11.79 14.25 7.48
CA GLU A 113 -12.74 15.33 7.67
C GLU A 113 -13.22 15.88 6.31
N TRP A 114 -13.96 15.06 5.58
CA TRP A 114 -14.30 15.32 4.18
C TRP A 114 -15.09 16.59 3.96
N ASP A 115 -15.95 16.98 4.89
CA ASP A 115 -16.72 18.24 4.81
C ASP A 115 -15.80 19.45 4.90
N VAL A 116 -14.83 19.42 5.80
CA VAL A 116 -13.83 20.49 5.95
C VAL A 116 -12.95 20.58 4.71
N LEU A 117 -12.51 19.41 4.21
CA LEU A 117 -11.71 19.32 2.98
C LEU A 117 -12.49 19.86 1.76
N GLU A 118 -13.77 19.51 1.63
CA GLU A 118 -14.61 19.99 0.53
C GLU A 118 -14.76 21.51 0.53
N ASP A 119 -14.94 22.12 1.70
CA ASP A 119 -15.02 23.59 1.82
C ASP A 119 -13.72 24.26 1.32
N THR A 120 -12.58 23.68 1.59
CA THR A 120 -11.30 24.14 1.07
C THR A 120 -11.19 23.92 -0.45
N MET A 121 -11.69 22.79 -0.96
CA MET A 121 -11.71 22.49 -2.39
C MET A 121 -12.59 23.48 -3.17
N LYS A 122 -13.66 23.99 -2.58
CA LYS A 122 -14.47 25.07 -3.19
C LYS A 122 -13.67 26.36 -3.38
N LYS A 123 -12.83 26.71 -2.42
CA LYS A 123 -11.90 27.85 -2.56
C LYS A 123 -10.87 27.58 -3.65
N LEU A 124 -10.35 26.35 -3.72
CA LEU A 124 -9.42 25.95 -4.77
C LEU A 124 -10.04 26.04 -6.16
N GLU A 125 -11.30 25.60 -6.31
CA GLU A 125 -12.05 25.71 -7.58
C GLU A 125 -12.16 27.17 -8.03
N TRP A 126 -12.48 28.07 -7.11
CA TRP A 126 -12.52 29.50 -7.42
C TRP A 126 -11.15 30.03 -7.86
N ALA A 127 -10.07 29.63 -7.19
CA ALA A 127 -8.72 30.11 -7.49
C ALA A 127 -8.21 29.61 -8.85
N ILE A 128 -8.46 28.33 -9.16
CA ILE A 128 -8.05 27.72 -10.43
C ILE A 128 -8.95 28.17 -11.59
N GLY A 129 -10.25 28.35 -11.31
CA GLY A 129 -11.25 28.59 -12.34
C GLY A 129 -11.59 27.36 -13.18
N ASP A 130 -11.44 26.17 -12.62
CA ASP A 130 -11.73 24.90 -13.27
C ASP A 130 -12.83 24.15 -12.49
N GLY A 131 -13.97 23.94 -13.13
CA GLY A 131 -15.13 23.26 -12.52
C GLY A 131 -14.92 21.78 -12.22
N ARG A 132 -13.80 21.18 -12.62
CA ARG A 132 -13.49 19.77 -12.34
C ARG A 132 -12.97 19.51 -10.91
N VAL A 133 -12.63 20.54 -10.14
CA VAL A 133 -11.99 20.39 -8.82
C VAL A 133 -12.81 19.49 -7.91
N LEU A 134 -14.11 19.75 -7.75
CA LEU A 134 -14.96 18.97 -6.86
C LEU A 134 -15.17 17.55 -7.35
N SER A 135 -15.33 17.32 -8.65
CA SER A 135 -15.45 15.95 -9.18
C SER A 135 -14.15 15.15 -9.00
N LEU A 136 -13.00 15.75 -9.24
CA LEU A 136 -11.69 15.13 -8.98
C LEU A 136 -11.49 14.85 -7.49
N PHE A 137 -11.89 15.79 -6.64
CA PHE A 137 -11.86 15.59 -5.19
C PHE A 137 -12.72 14.40 -4.74
N HIS A 138 -13.94 14.26 -5.25
CA HIS A 138 -14.82 13.13 -4.92
C HIS A 138 -14.27 11.80 -5.44
N GLU A 139 -13.66 11.77 -6.62
CA GLU A 139 -12.97 10.57 -7.12
C GLU A 139 -11.81 10.17 -6.19
N MET A 140 -10.98 11.13 -5.79
CA MET A 140 -9.89 10.91 -4.86
C MET A 140 -10.42 10.44 -3.50
N GLN A 141 -11.46 11.08 -2.96
CA GLN A 141 -12.13 10.69 -1.73
C GLN A 141 -12.56 9.22 -1.77
N ASN A 142 -13.22 8.82 -2.84
CA ASN A 142 -13.67 7.43 -3.01
C ASN A 142 -12.49 6.46 -3.05
N ALA A 143 -11.41 6.81 -3.75
CA ALA A 143 -10.21 6.00 -3.81
C ALA A 143 -9.54 5.86 -2.44
N VAL A 144 -9.44 6.94 -1.68
CA VAL A 144 -8.87 6.94 -0.33
C VAL A 144 -9.74 6.10 0.61
N GLU A 145 -11.05 6.33 0.64
CA GLU A 145 -11.98 5.57 1.50
C GLU A 145 -11.96 4.08 1.18
N ASN A 146 -11.99 3.71 -0.09
CA ASN A 146 -11.90 2.31 -0.51
C ASN A 146 -10.58 1.67 -0.08
N GLY A 147 -9.47 2.38 -0.28
CA GLY A 147 -8.15 1.90 0.12
C GLY A 147 -8.02 1.74 1.64
N LEU A 148 -8.53 2.68 2.42
CA LEU A 148 -8.54 2.60 3.88
C LEU A 148 -9.44 1.46 4.39
N ASN A 149 -10.61 1.29 3.81
CA ASN A 149 -11.53 0.20 4.17
C ASN A 149 -10.90 -1.16 3.87
N GLU A 150 -10.26 -1.31 2.73
CA GLU A 150 -9.54 -2.53 2.35
C GLU A 150 -8.40 -2.83 3.34
N TYR A 151 -7.65 -1.82 3.73
CA TYR A 151 -6.58 -1.96 4.72
C TYR A 151 -7.14 -2.32 6.11
N GLU A 152 -8.18 -1.62 6.59
CA GLU A 152 -8.77 -1.78 7.93
C GLU A 152 -9.54 -3.10 8.09
N SER A 153 -10.12 -3.63 7.01
CA SER A 153 -10.80 -4.93 7.03
C SER A 153 -9.85 -6.12 7.19
N GLY A 154 -8.55 -5.83 7.29
CA GLY A 154 -7.52 -6.85 7.39
C GLY A 154 -7.29 -7.63 6.12
N GLY A 155 -7.96 -7.26 5.04
CA GLY A 155 -7.83 -7.64 3.63
C GLY A 155 -7.45 -9.08 3.27
N GLY A 156 -7.28 -9.98 4.23
CA GLY A 156 -6.84 -11.34 3.98
C GLY A 156 -5.55 -11.45 3.12
N ASN A 157 -4.64 -10.47 3.24
CA ASN A 157 -3.45 -10.34 2.40
C ASN A 157 -2.14 -10.47 3.17
N SER A 158 -2.17 -11.13 4.33
CA SER A 158 -0.95 -11.47 5.08
C SER A 158 -0.55 -12.92 4.83
N LEU A 159 0.75 -13.19 4.97
CA LEU A 159 1.26 -14.55 4.90
C LEU A 159 0.60 -15.43 5.96
N PRO A 160 0.15 -16.65 5.61
CA PRO A 160 -0.38 -17.59 6.59
C PRO A 160 0.66 -17.99 7.64
N ASP A 161 0.20 -18.29 8.85
CA ASP A 161 1.09 -18.72 9.94
C ASP A 161 1.87 -20.01 9.63
N TRP A 162 1.30 -20.86 8.80
CA TRP A 162 1.93 -22.11 8.37
C TRP A 162 2.96 -21.92 7.24
N ASN A 163 3.07 -20.73 6.68
CA ASN A 163 4.02 -20.46 5.60
C ASN A 163 5.47 -20.72 6.05
N GLY A 164 6.22 -21.42 5.22
CA GLY A 164 7.61 -21.75 5.48
C GLY A 164 7.83 -22.82 6.58
N ARG A 165 6.78 -23.52 6.95
CA ARG A 165 6.84 -24.52 8.03
C ARG A 165 6.55 -25.93 7.55
N LYS A 166 7.01 -26.92 8.32
CA LYS A 166 6.66 -28.32 8.08
C LYS A 166 5.24 -28.61 8.56
N GLN A 167 4.45 -29.25 7.70
CA GLN A 167 3.10 -29.72 8.00
C GLN A 167 3.05 -31.22 7.96
N ASN A 168 2.41 -31.84 8.95
CA ASN A 168 2.24 -33.29 9.04
C ASN A 168 0.87 -33.68 8.47
N MET A 169 0.87 -34.60 7.52
CA MET A 169 -0.33 -35.16 6.95
C MET A 169 -0.84 -36.34 7.75
N VAL A 170 -2.14 -36.52 7.81
CA VAL A 170 -2.83 -37.58 8.52
C VAL A 170 -3.32 -38.63 7.53
N LEU A 171 -3.02 -39.91 7.82
CA LEU A 171 -3.58 -41.01 7.04
C LEU A 171 -5.07 -41.21 7.35
N LYS A 172 -5.88 -41.17 6.33
CA LYS A 172 -7.34 -41.30 6.41
C LYS A 172 -7.85 -42.08 5.20
N ASP A 173 -8.55 -43.16 5.40
CA ASP A 173 -9.14 -43.99 4.35
C ASP A 173 -8.20 -44.35 3.18
N GLY A 174 -6.93 -44.66 3.51
CA GLY A 174 -5.95 -45.10 2.54
C GLY A 174 -5.19 -43.98 1.77
N HIS A 175 -5.40 -42.73 2.12
CA HIS A 175 -4.68 -41.58 1.60
C HIS A 175 -4.32 -40.58 2.72
N TYR A 176 -3.38 -39.70 2.46
CA TYR A 176 -2.99 -38.66 3.39
C TYR A 176 -3.73 -37.36 3.11
N GLU A 177 -4.17 -36.69 4.17
CA GLU A 177 -4.88 -35.42 4.11
C GLU A 177 -4.18 -34.35 4.98
N LEU A 178 -4.23 -33.11 4.50
CA LEU A 178 -3.84 -31.92 5.25
C LEU A 178 -4.80 -30.78 4.91
N THR A 179 -5.46 -30.25 5.92
CA THR A 179 -6.34 -29.07 5.75
C THR A 179 -5.65 -27.84 6.35
N LEU A 180 -5.54 -26.80 5.57
CA LEU A 180 -4.92 -25.52 5.97
C LEU A 180 -5.93 -24.38 5.91
N ASP A 181 -5.79 -23.44 6.83
CA ASP A 181 -6.58 -22.21 6.87
C ASP A 181 -5.98 -21.14 5.94
N LEU A 182 -6.83 -20.59 5.09
CA LEU A 182 -6.50 -19.52 4.14
C LEU A 182 -7.09 -18.15 4.54
N SER A 183 -7.66 -18.02 5.73
CA SER A 183 -8.35 -16.79 6.14
C SER A 183 -7.47 -15.55 6.18
N SER A 184 -6.15 -15.74 6.42
CA SER A 184 -5.19 -14.64 6.38
C SER A 184 -4.83 -14.18 4.96
N CYS A 185 -5.11 -15.00 3.94
CA CYS A 185 -4.83 -14.68 2.54
C CYS A 185 -5.85 -15.35 1.61
N GLU A 186 -6.92 -14.64 1.30
CA GLU A 186 -7.97 -15.14 0.40
C GLU A 186 -7.48 -15.37 -1.04
N LYS A 187 -6.43 -14.69 -1.46
CA LYS A 187 -5.81 -14.89 -2.78
C LYS A 187 -5.30 -16.31 -3.00
N LEU A 188 -5.01 -17.05 -1.93
CA LEU A 188 -4.58 -18.44 -2.00
C LEU A 188 -5.68 -19.41 -2.42
N LYS A 189 -6.96 -19.02 -2.37
CA LYS A 189 -8.07 -19.84 -2.87
C LYS A 189 -7.96 -20.12 -4.37
N ASP A 190 -7.45 -19.16 -5.14
CA ASP A 190 -7.26 -19.24 -6.59
C ASP A 190 -5.80 -19.44 -7.01
N ALA A 191 -4.94 -19.81 -6.06
CA ALA A 191 -3.53 -19.97 -6.31
C ALA A 191 -3.23 -21.19 -7.17
N ASN A 192 -2.17 -21.09 -7.96
CA ASN A 192 -1.65 -22.18 -8.75
C ASN A 192 -0.63 -22.98 -7.94
N TRP A 193 -1.10 -24.07 -7.32
CA TRP A 193 -0.28 -24.91 -6.47
C TRP A 193 0.66 -25.79 -7.28
N GLN A 194 1.93 -25.83 -6.86
CA GLN A 194 2.98 -26.67 -7.41
C GLN A 194 3.29 -27.82 -6.48
N PHE A 195 3.33 -29.02 -7.03
CA PHE A 195 3.52 -30.26 -6.27
C PHE A 195 4.82 -30.96 -6.67
N PRO A 196 5.44 -31.71 -5.73
CA PRO A 196 6.65 -32.48 -6.04
C PRO A 196 6.45 -33.61 -7.05
N ASP A 197 5.26 -34.24 -7.04
CA ASP A 197 4.93 -35.36 -7.93
C ASP A 197 3.43 -35.40 -8.25
N LYS A 198 3.04 -36.39 -9.03
CA LYS A 198 1.66 -36.56 -9.54
C LYS A 198 0.66 -37.13 -8.53
N ASN A 199 1.11 -37.59 -7.36
CA ASN A 199 0.25 -38.19 -6.33
C ASN A 199 -0.48 -37.15 -5.49
N TRP A 200 -0.19 -35.90 -5.71
CA TRP A 200 -0.80 -34.75 -5.03
C TRP A 200 -2.01 -34.22 -5.77
N SER A 201 -3.00 -33.82 -4.99
CA SER A 201 -4.15 -33.04 -5.43
C SER A 201 -4.66 -32.16 -4.29
N PHE A 202 -5.58 -31.29 -4.58
CA PHE A 202 -6.24 -30.47 -3.57
C PHE A 202 -7.70 -30.23 -3.90
N THR A 203 -8.48 -29.95 -2.85
CA THR A 203 -9.86 -29.49 -2.96
C THR A 203 -10.06 -28.28 -2.05
N GLN A 204 -10.96 -27.38 -2.43
CA GLN A 204 -11.39 -26.30 -1.54
C GLN A 204 -12.35 -26.85 -0.49
N GLY A 205 -12.22 -26.40 0.75
CA GLY A 205 -13.02 -26.88 1.86
C GLY A 205 -12.27 -27.76 2.84
N PRO A 206 -12.96 -28.30 3.86
CA PRO A 206 -14.43 -28.30 4.07
C PRO A 206 -15.00 -26.92 4.46
N GLY A 207 -14.21 -26.05 5.12
CA GLY A 207 -14.63 -24.70 5.48
C GLY A 207 -14.47 -23.71 4.33
N GLU A 208 -15.12 -22.55 4.44
CA GLU A 208 -15.10 -21.49 3.42
C GLU A 208 -13.69 -20.96 3.11
N ASN A 209 -12.86 -20.88 4.13
CA ASN A 209 -11.48 -20.40 4.04
C ASN A 209 -10.46 -21.52 4.27
N GLU A 210 -10.79 -22.73 3.84
CA GLU A 210 -9.94 -23.89 4.01
C GLU A 210 -9.61 -24.53 2.66
N ILE A 211 -8.41 -25.14 2.59
CA ILE A 211 -7.97 -25.96 1.48
C ILE A 211 -7.49 -27.31 2.04
N THR A 212 -7.85 -28.39 1.39
CA THR A 212 -7.42 -29.74 1.76
C THR A 212 -6.51 -30.30 0.68
N PHE A 213 -5.27 -30.63 1.05
CA PHE A 213 -4.32 -31.32 0.22
C PHE A 213 -4.41 -32.81 0.43
N LEU A 214 -4.37 -33.58 -0.66
CA LEU A 214 -4.49 -35.03 -0.70
C LEU A 214 -3.22 -35.62 -1.32
N TYR A 215 -2.73 -36.68 -0.70
CA TYR A 215 -1.60 -37.45 -1.20
C TYR A 215 -1.92 -38.94 -1.22
N THR A 216 -1.77 -39.57 -2.39
CA THR A 216 -2.13 -40.98 -2.61
C THR A 216 -0.94 -41.93 -2.64
N GLY A 217 0.27 -41.43 -2.46
CA GLY A 217 1.49 -42.24 -2.39
C GLY A 217 1.71 -42.88 -1.02
N GLU A 218 2.85 -43.56 -0.87
CA GLU A 218 3.19 -44.32 0.36
C GLU A 218 3.61 -43.39 1.49
N GLU A 219 4.40 -42.34 1.21
CA GLU A 219 4.92 -41.42 2.21
C GLU A 219 4.99 -40.02 1.69
N PRO A 220 4.17 -39.07 2.23
CA PRO A 220 4.18 -37.70 1.81
C PRO A 220 5.51 -37.04 2.17
N SER A 221 6.12 -36.40 1.21
CA SER A 221 7.33 -35.61 1.39
C SER A 221 7.47 -34.54 0.33
N GLY A 222 8.28 -33.54 0.63
CA GLY A 222 8.61 -32.48 -0.31
C GLY A 222 7.86 -31.18 -0.06
N ARG A 223 8.16 -30.22 -0.90
CA ARG A 223 7.69 -28.86 -0.81
C ARG A 223 6.50 -28.63 -1.71
N ILE A 224 5.45 -28.08 -1.15
CA ILE A 224 4.28 -27.59 -1.87
C ILE A 224 4.32 -26.08 -1.85
N SER A 225 4.12 -25.46 -2.98
CA SER A 225 4.22 -24.00 -3.13
C SER A 225 3.16 -23.42 -4.04
N ALA A 226 2.85 -22.14 -3.77
CA ALA A 226 2.13 -21.27 -4.67
C ALA A 226 2.95 -20.00 -4.86
N GLY A 227 3.51 -19.82 -6.05
CA GLY A 227 4.39 -18.70 -6.34
C GLY A 227 3.69 -17.53 -7.01
N ASN A 228 4.38 -16.39 -7.01
CA ASN A 228 3.98 -15.19 -7.75
C ASN A 228 2.62 -14.59 -7.35
N ILE A 229 2.32 -14.61 -6.04
CA ILE A 229 1.11 -13.99 -5.52
C ILE A 229 1.40 -12.50 -5.28
N GLU A 230 0.76 -11.65 -6.05
CA GLU A 230 0.90 -10.20 -5.95
C GLU A 230 0.14 -9.63 -4.75
N GLY A 231 0.74 -8.62 -4.12
CA GLY A 231 0.11 -7.86 -3.05
C GLY A 231 -0.04 -8.63 -1.73
N LEU A 232 0.63 -9.75 -1.58
CA LEU A 232 0.62 -10.53 -0.34
C LEU A 232 1.37 -9.82 0.79
N GLU A 233 2.41 -9.08 0.45
CA GLU A 233 3.15 -8.21 1.35
C GLU A 233 3.23 -6.81 0.73
N GLU A 234 2.12 -6.09 0.74
CA GLU A 234 2.12 -4.70 0.27
C GLU A 234 3.02 -3.87 1.17
N ARG A 235 3.96 -3.17 0.54
CA ARG A 235 4.89 -2.27 1.21
C ARG A 235 4.73 -0.87 0.67
N TYR A 236 4.41 0.05 1.55
CA TYR A 236 4.33 1.46 1.22
C TYR A 236 5.65 2.14 1.59
N TYR A 237 6.17 2.95 0.69
CA TYR A 237 7.37 3.73 0.93
C TYR A 237 7.09 5.20 0.71
N ALA A 238 7.53 6.02 1.65
CA ALA A 238 7.56 7.47 1.50
C ALA A 238 8.98 7.91 1.18
N TYR A 239 9.14 8.71 0.15
CA TYR A 239 10.41 9.32 -0.23
C TYR A 239 10.33 10.80 0.14
N ILE A 240 11.15 11.21 1.08
CA ILE A 240 11.17 12.57 1.60
C ILE A 240 12.45 13.27 1.16
N PHE A 241 12.27 14.41 0.53
CA PHE A 241 13.35 15.30 0.20
C PHE A 241 13.57 16.26 1.34
N GLN A 242 14.79 16.24 1.91
CA GLN A 242 15.17 17.06 3.04
C GLN A 242 16.29 18.01 2.59
N PRO A 243 15.96 19.24 2.17
CA PRO A 243 16.95 20.23 1.81
C PRO A 243 17.69 20.77 3.03
N ALA A 244 18.75 21.55 2.82
CA ALA A 244 19.45 22.26 3.87
C ALA A 244 18.48 23.13 4.72
N GLU A 245 18.77 23.27 6.01
CA GLU A 245 17.89 23.87 7.03
C GLU A 245 17.31 25.24 6.67
N ILE A 246 18.05 26.06 5.93
CA ILE A 246 17.63 27.41 5.55
C ILE A 246 16.35 27.44 4.72
N PHE A 247 16.03 26.38 4.00
CA PHE A 247 14.82 26.30 3.21
C PHE A 247 13.73 25.45 3.87
N GLN A 248 14.09 24.51 4.72
CA GLN A 248 13.23 23.63 5.53
C GLN A 248 11.97 23.12 4.83
N MET A 249 11.98 23.06 3.51
CA MET A 249 10.86 22.52 2.76
C MET A 249 11.09 21.05 2.48
N GLN A 250 10.12 20.23 2.85
CA GLN A 250 10.14 18.80 2.58
C GLN A 250 9.16 18.47 1.48
N MET A 251 9.63 17.73 0.49
CA MET A 251 8.82 17.25 -0.61
C MET A 251 8.64 15.74 -0.46
N GLY A 252 7.37 15.30 -0.50
CA GLY A 252 7.04 13.88 -0.41
C GLY A 252 6.78 13.30 -1.79
N TRP A 253 7.41 12.19 -2.08
CA TRP A 253 7.01 11.25 -3.10
C TRP A 253 6.71 9.93 -2.40
N LEU A 254 5.53 9.39 -2.67
CA LEU A 254 5.03 8.19 -2.01
C LEU A 254 4.92 7.09 -3.07
N ASP A 255 5.36 5.90 -2.70
CA ASP A 255 5.35 4.75 -3.58
C ASP A 255 4.77 3.53 -2.85
N MET A 256 3.97 2.75 -3.55
CA MET A 256 3.48 1.48 -3.07
C MET A 256 4.09 0.37 -3.92
N GLN A 257 4.76 -0.55 -3.26
CA GLN A 257 5.29 -1.74 -3.89
C GLN A 257 4.43 -2.94 -3.54
N ARG A 258 4.09 -3.73 -4.55
CA ARG A 258 3.40 -5.01 -4.44
C ARG A 258 4.33 -6.12 -4.88
N PRO A 259 5.30 -6.51 -4.03
CA PRO A 259 6.21 -7.58 -4.38
C PRO A 259 5.43 -8.88 -4.56
N GLN A 260 5.92 -9.71 -5.46
CA GLN A 260 5.43 -11.07 -5.59
C GLN A 260 6.00 -11.91 -4.45
N ALA A 261 5.16 -12.68 -3.80
CA ALA A 261 5.56 -13.58 -2.73
C ALA A 261 5.26 -15.03 -3.10
N GLU A 262 6.10 -15.95 -2.62
CA GLU A 262 5.87 -17.38 -2.66
C GLU A 262 5.35 -17.85 -1.31
N VAL A 263 4.25 -18.60 -1.32
CA VAL A 263 3.74 -19.30 -0.16
C VAL A 263 4.07 -20.78 -0.30
N TRP A 264 4.65 -21.37 0.74
CA TRP A 264 5.10 -22.75 0.68
C TRP A 264 5.10 -23.42 2.05
N PHE A 265 5.07 -24.73 2.05
CA PHE A 265 5.27 -25.57 3.23
C PHE A 265 5.93 -26.89 2.85
N GLU A 266 6.62 -27.47 3.81
CA GLU A 266 7.17 -28.83 3.69
C GLU A 266 6.18 -29.83 4.25
N THR A 267 6.13 -31.02 3.66
CA THR A 267 5.24 -32.08 4.14
C THR A 267 5.99 -33.22 4.76
N GLY A 268 5.32 -33.94 5.63
CA GLY A 268 5.82 -35.15 6.26
C GLY A 268 4.67 -36.01 6.79
N LYS A 269 5.00 -37.27 7.11
CA LYS A 269 4.06 -38.19 7.69
C LYS A 269 3.80 -37.82 9.15
N GLY A 270 2.54 -37.60 9.52
CA GLY A 270 2.12 -37.44 10.90
C GLY A 270 2.05 -38.78 11.64
N SER A 271 2.25 -38.77 12.97
CA SER A 271 1.99 -39.94 13.79
C SER A 271 0.49 -40.20 13.90
N VAL A 272 0.08 -41.47 13.87
CA VAL A 272 -1.33 -41.93 13.86
C VAL A 272 -2.06 -41.69 15.19
N GLN A 273 -1.42 -41.13 16.19
CA GLN A 273 -2.03 -40.92 17.50
C GLN A 273 -2.47 -39.49 17.75
N GLY A 274 -3.80 -39.30 17.71
CA GLY A 274 -4.53 -38.35 18.52
C GLY A 274 -4.13 -36.91 18.44
N GLY A 275 -4.70 -36.16 17.49
CA GLY A 275 -5.25 -34.84 17.66
C GLY A 275 -4.42 -33.69 18.24
N GLN A 276 -3.11 -33.80 18.46
CA GLN A 276 -2.27 -32.68 18.87
C GLN A 276 -1.23 -32.37 17.79
N MET A 277 -1.41 -31.23 17.16
CA MET A 277 -0.33 -30.65 16.35
C MET A 277 0.87 -30.35 17.24
N GLN A 278 2.02 -30.94 16.93
CA GLN A 278 3.26 -30.54 17.58
C GLN A 278 3.65 -29.11 17.14
N PRO A 279 4.26 -28.32 18.03
CA PRO A 279 4.76 -27.00 17.69
C PRO A 279 5.73 -27.09 16.51
N LEU A 280 5.50 -26.27 15.52
CA LEU A 280 6.30 -26.22 14.31
C LEU A 280 7.63 -25.52 14.57
N GLU A 281 8.73 -26.17 14.24
CA GLU A 281 10.04 -25.49 14.24
C GLU A 281 10.13 -24.55 13.04
N ARG A 282 10.47 -23.29 13.30
CA ARG A 282 10.78 -22.32 12.24
C ARG A 282 12.14 -22.69 11.64
N PHE A 283 12.15 -22.91 10.34
CA PHE A 283 13.42 -22.94 9.62
C PHE A 283 13.99 -21.50 9.55
N ARG A 284 15.23 -21.37 10.00
CA ARG A 284 16.01 -20.12 9.92
C ARG A 284 16.63 -19.95 8.53
#